data_af5f8aea25c9d5351d6940058c200861
#
_entry.id   af5f8aea25c9d5351d6940058c200861
#
_cell.length_a   1.000
_cell.length_b   1.000
_cell.length_c   1.000
_cell.angle_alpha   90.00
_cell.angle_beta   90.00
_cell.angle_gamma   90.00
#
_symmetry.space_group_name_H-M   'P 1'
#
loop_
_entity.id
_entity.type
_entity.pdbx_description
1 polymer ?
#
loop_
_entity_poly.entity_id
_entity_poly.type
_entity_poly.pdbx_seq_one_letter_code
_entity_poly.pdbx_strand_id
1 'polypeptide(L)'
;MDLETSKDTRMQKIVATLPGLGLSVAVAIIAKVVAIWLPSLGGATIAILLGIVLGNTFFKQTGLAVGTKFSESKLLEYSVVLLGFTVTFQTIAEMGLRGLAYIVMMMTTVIISAYAIGRKLGFGERMSLMMAGGNAVCGSSAIGAIAPAIDADDEEKGQIITLVNLLGTVMMLTLPFLGLAVFGDDLLSKSALLGGTLQSVGQVVAGASLIDAQTVKYAMLFKITRIIMLVVVVFLFEKKVNRNKATVTTHKKTRMPIPWYVLAFLIICIINSMTTMPSIFGNSAHVISTWFETTALAAIGLRLNLAKFLKEGPKFLVYGLAVGSVQTVAALSFITLLKI
;
A
#
# COMPACT_ATOMS: atom_id res chain seq x y z
N MET A 1 18.74 -6.62 -40.26
CA MET A 1 18.47 -5.17 -40.04
C MET A 1 17.53 -4.94 -38.86
N ASP A 2 16.55 -5.82 -38.59
CA ASP A 2 15.58 -5.62 -37.48
C ASP A 2 16.07 -5.97 -36.08
N LEU A 3 17.09 -6.78 -35.94
CA LEU A 3 17.66 -7.17 -34.64
C LEU A 3 18.62 -6.12 -34.05
N GLU A 4 19.31 -5.36 -34.86
CA GLU A 4 20.20 -4.27 -34.41
C GLU A 4 19.41 -3.03 -33.98
N THR A 5 18.39 -2.65 -34.75
CA THR A 5 17.47 -1.55 -34.37
C THR A 5 16.69 -1.83 -33.08
N SER A 6 16.35 -3.10 -32.79
CA SER A 6 15.70 -3.53 -31.55
C SER A 6 16.65 -3.47 -30.34
N LYS A 7 17.95 -3.80 -30.52
CA LYS A 7 18.98 -3.70 -29.47
C LYS A 7 19.29 -2.24 -29.11
N ASP A 8 19.44 -1.38 -30.11
CA ASP A 8 19.68 0.06 -29.88
C ASP A 8 18.53 0.74 -29.14
N THR A 9 17.30 0.41 -29.49
CA THR A 9 16.10 0.95 -28.81
C THR A 9 15.99 0.47 -27.36
N ARG A 10 16.41 -0.77 -27.06
CA ARG A 10 16.44 -1.29 -25.69
C ARG A 10 17.55 -0.65 -24.87
N MET A 11 18.75 -0.49 -25.45
CA MET A 11 19.87 0.14 -24.76
C MET A 11 19.60 1.61 -24.45
N GLN A 12 18.99 2.36 -25.36
CA GLN A 12 18.55 3.73 -25.13
C GLN A 12 17.52 3.84 -24.01
N LYS A 13 16.54 2.92 -23.91
CA LYS A 13 15.57 2.87 -22.82
C LYS A 13 16.24 2.57 -21.47
N ILE A 14 17.21 1.66 -21.42
CA ILE A 14 17.94 1.35 -20.19
C ILE A 14 18.73 2.58 -19.73
N VAL A 15 19.48 3.21 -20.62
CA VAL A 15 20.26 4.42 -20.32
C VAL A 15 19.36 5.56 -19.83
N ALA A 16 18.19 5.75 -20.44
CA ALA A 16 17.22 6.76 -20.02
C ALA A 16 16.56 6.45 -18.65
N THR A 17 16.56 5.17 -18.25
CA THR A 17 15.97 4.75 -16.95
C THR A 17 16.95 4.96 -15.79
N LEU A 18 18.26 4.80 -16.01
CA LEU A 18 19.27 4.82 -14.96
C LEU A 18 19.29 6.09 -14.09
N PRO A 19 19.20 7.31 -14.62
CA PRO A 19 19.30 8.52 -13.78
C PRO A 19 18.15 8.63 -12.78
N GLY A 20 16.92 8.40 -13.23
CA GLY A 20 15.73 8.47 -12.34
C GLY A 20 15.65 7.31 -11.35
N LEU A 21 16.05 6.11 -11.76
CA LEU A 21 16.16 4.95 -10.88
C LEU A 21 17.26 5.18 -9.83
N GLY A 22 18.45 5.63 -10.23
CA GLY A 22 19.57 5.92 -9.35
C GLY A 22 19.21 6.98 -8.28
N LEU A 23 18.53 8.05 -8.70
CA LEU A 23 18.04 9.06 -7.78
C LEU A 23 17.02 8.47 -6.79
N SER A 24 16.07 7.65 -7.25
CA SER A 24 15.07 7.03 -6.40
C SER A 24 15.70 6.10 -5.36
N VAL A 25 16.72 5.32 -5.76
CA VAL A 25 17.51 4.45 -4.86
C VAL A 25 18.28 5.29 -3.85
N ALA A 26 18.95 6.38 -4.27
CA ALA A 26 19.68 7.27 -3.36
C ALA A 26 18.77 7.87 -2.29
N VAL A 27 17.58 8.35 -2.68
CA VAL A 27 16.57 8.85 -1.74
C VAL A 27 16.09 7.75 -0.79
N ALA A 28 15.90 6.54 -1.30
CA ALA A 28 15.50 5.39 -0.47
C ALA A 28 16.59 5.00 0.56
N ILE A 29 17.88 5.04 0.17
CA ILE A 29 19.00 4.79 1.08
C ILE A 29 19.01 5.86 2.20
N ILE A 30 18.92 7.15 1.83
CA ILE A 30 18.87 8.25 2.80
C ILE A 30 17.67 8.05 3.73
N ALA A 31 16.49 7.74 3.19
CA ALA A 31 15.29 7.51 3.98
C ALA A 31 15.45 6.36 4.99
N LYS A 32 16.07 5.24 4.58
CA LYS A 32 16.33 4.11 5.48
C LYS A 32 17.35 4.45 6.56
N VAL A 33 18.38 5.23 6.25
CA VAL A 33 19.36 5.72 7.24
C VAL A 33 18.68 6.67 8.23
N VAL A 34 17.87 7.61 7.77
CA VAL A 34 17.12 8.53 8.63
C VAL A 34 16.11 7.77 9.50
N ALA A 35 15.50 6.69 8.97
CA ALA A 35 14.58 5.84 9.72
C ALA A 35 15.23 5.12 10.92
N ILE A 36 16.55 4.94 10.93
CA ILE A 36 17.28 4.41 12.10
C ILE A 36 17.19 5.42 13.26
N TRP A 37 17.18 6.70 12.96
CA TRP A 37 17.12 7.79 13.94
C TRP A 37 15.69 8.19 14.29
N LEU A 38 14.75 7.96 13.34
CA LEU A 38 13.32 8.25 13.46
C LEU A 38 12.47 7.00 13.17
N PRO A 39 12.58 5.93 13.97
CA PRO A 39 11.93 4.65 13.70
C PRO A 39 10.40 4.76 13.66
N SER A 40 9.83 5.71 14.40
CA SER A 40 8.39 5.97 14.45
C SER A 40 7.77 6.38 13.10
N LEU A 41 8.55 6.99 12.19
CA LEU A 41 8.04 7.39 10.86
C LEU A 41 8.14 6.25 9.83
N GLY A 42 9.08 5.34 10.00
CA GLY A 42 9.35 4.27 9.03
C GLY A 42 10.02 4.78 7.74
N GLY A 43 10.84 3.93 7.12
CA GLY A 43 11.60 4.29 5.91
C GLY A 43 10.72 4.66 4.71
N ALA A 44 9.56 4.03 4.58
CA ALA A 44 8.62 4.28 3.49
C ALA A 44 8.05 5.71 3.53
N THR A 45 7.59 6.15 4.71
CA THR A 45 7.07 7.51 4.90
C THR A 45 8.16 8.56 4.70
N ILE A 46 9.35 8.33 5.25
CA ILE A 46 10.49 9.24 5.06
C ILE A 46 10.86 9.33 3.59
N ALA A 47 10.89 8.21 2.86
CA ALA A 47 11.24 8.18 1.44
C ALA A 47 10.29 9.02 0.59
N ILE A 48 8.97 8.90 0.81
CA ILE A 48 8.01 9.69 0.04
C ILE A 48 8.10 11.19 0.39
N LEU A 49 8.26 11.54 1.67
CA LEU A 49 8.40 12.94 2.10
C LEU A 49 9.68 13.57 1.56
N LEU A 50 10.83 12.89 1.65
CA LEU A 50 12.08 13.34 1.05
C LEU A 50 11.94 13.48 -0.47
N GLY A 51 11.30 12.51 -1.12
CA GLY A 51 11.01 12.57 -2.55
C GLY A 51 10.20 13.81 -2.93
N ILE A 52 9.15 14.13 -2.17
CA ILE A 52 8.33 15.33 -2.38
C ILE A 52 9.16 16.61 -2.26
N VAL A 53 9.95 16.72 -1.20
CA VAL A 53 10.81 17.90 -1.00
C VAL A 53 11.81 18.03 -2.15
N LEU A 54 12.57 16.98 -2.45
CA LEU A 54 13.59 17.00 -3.48
C LEU A 54 13.02 17.20 -4.88
N GLY A 55 11.90 16.56 -5.20
CA GLY A 55 11.23 16.67 -6.50
C GLY A 55 10.65 18.06 -6.76
N ASN A 56 10.17 18.74 -5.73
CA ASN A 56 9.61 20.09 -5.86
C ASN A 56 10.65 21.22 -5.74
N THR A 57 11.84 20.94 -5.17
CA THR A 57 12.90 21.94 -5.02
C THR A 57 14.02 21.81 -6.06
N PHE A 58 14.68 20.65 -6.10
CA PHE A 58 15.93 20.48 -6.85
C PHE A 58 15.77 19.67 -8.15
N PHE A 59 14.92 18.65 -8.18
CA PHE A 59 14.88 17.67 -9.28
C PHE A 59 13.61 17.79 -10.14
N LYS A 60 13.32 18.98 -10.66
CA LYS A 60 12.19 19.22 -11.59
C LYS A 60 12.45 18.79 -13.04
N GLN A 61 13.54 18.04 -13.31
CA GLN A 61 14.00 17.76 -14.66
C GLN A 61 13.22 16.64 -15.34
N THR A 62 12.86 16.87 -16.61
CA THR A 62 12.19 15.87 -17.48
C THR A 62 13.02 14.61 -17.72
N GLY A 63 14.36 14.71 -17.70
CA GLY A 63 15.27 13.57 -17.90
C GLY A 63 15.20 12.46 -16.84
N LEU A 64 14.61 12.75 -15.66
CA LEU A 64 14.44 11.78 -14.58
C LEU A 64 13.11 11.01 -14.68
N ALA A 65 12.18 11.47 -15.53
CA ALA A 65 10.82 10.97 -15.58
C ALA A 65 10.70 9.48 -15.95
N VAL A 66 11.56 8.98 -16.86
CA VAL A 66 11.54 7.58 -17.30
C VAL A 66 11.94 6.65 -16.17
N GLY A 67 13.05 6.95 -15.48
CA GLY A 67 13.57 6.12 -14.39
C GLY A 67 12.71 6.19 -13.13
N THR A 68 12.21 7.35 -12.76
CA THR A 68 11.29 7.49 -11.63
C THR A 68 9.96 6.77 -11.92
N LYS A 69 9.45 6.82 -13.17
CA LYS A 69 8.25 6.05 -13.56
C LYS A 69 8.48 4.53 -13.49
N PHE A 70 9.66 4.07 -13.90
CA PHE A 70 10.05 2.66 -13.77
C PHE A 70 10.10 2.23 -12.29
N SER A 71 10.78 3.00 -11.44
CA SER A 71 10.88 2.73 -10.00
C SER A 71 9.49 2.68 -9.35
N GLU A 72 8.66 3.67 -9.62
CA GLU A 72 7.30 3.78 -9.11
C GLU A 72 6.42 2.58 -9.50
N SER A 73 6.44 2.17 -10.77
CA SER A 73 5.52 1.13 -11.26
C SER A 73 6.10 -0.27 -11.08
N LYS A 74 7.31 -0.54 -11.57
CA LYS A 74 7.86 -1.89 -11.63
C LYS A 74 8.37 -2.39 -10.29
N LEU A 75 9.06 -1.55 -9.51
CA LEU A 75 9.52 -1.99 -8.20
C LEU A 75 8.36 -2.24 -7.25
N LEU A 76 7.28 -1.45 -7.36
CA LEU A 76 6.09 -1.70 -6.56
C LEU A 76 5.39 -3.02 -6.95
N GLU A 77 5.29 -3.34 -8.26
CA GLU A 77 4.78 -4.64 -8.72
C GLU A 77 5.62 -5.80 -8.16
N TYR A 78 6.96 -5.70 -8.23
CA TYR A 78 7.86 -6.73 -7.71
C TYR A 78 7.80 -6.85 -6.18
N SER A 79 7.64 -5.75 -5.44
CA SER A 79 7.49 -5.81 -3.99
C SER A 79 6.25 -6.59 -3.58
N VAL A 80 5.13 -6.39 -4.29
CA VAL A 80 3.88 -7.15 -4.05
C VAL A 80 4.09 -8.64 -4.28
N VAL A 81 4.77 -9.04 -5.37
CA VAL A 81 5.07 -10.46 -5.65
C VAL A 81 5.90 -11.09 -4.52
N LEU A 82 6.92 -10.38 -4.05
CA LEU A 82 7.80 -10.88 -2.99
C LEU A 82 7.08 -11.01 -1.64
N LEU A 83 6.06 -10.21 -1.36
CA LEU A 83 5.25 -10.36 -0.16
C LEU A 83 4.56 -11.73 -0.08
N GLY A 84 4.31 -12.41 -1.21
CA GLY A 84 3.75 -13.77 -1.23
C GLY A 84 4.60 -14.80 -0.47
N PHE A 85 5.94 -14.61 -0.39
CA PHE A 85 6.83 -15.49 0.38
C PHE A 85 6.71 -15.31 1.89
N THR A 86 6.08 -14.24 2.37
CA THR A 86 5.97 -13.93 3.79
C THR A 86 4.63 -14.33 4.39
N VAL A 87 3.72 -14.84 3.58
CA VAL A 87 2.31 -15.12 3.94
C VAL A 87 1.98 -16.60 3.74
N THR A 88 1.29 -17.20 4.70
CA THR A 88 0.78 -18.59 4.63
C THR A 88 -0.67 -18.67 5.11
N PHE A 89 -1.41 -19.70 4.65
CA PHE A 89 -2.77 -19.94 5.12
C PHE A 89 -2.84 -20.39 6.58
N GLN A 90 -1.79 -21.03 7.10
CA GLN A 90 -1.72 -21.42 8.51
C GLN A 90 -1.77 -20.21 9.45
N THR A 91 -1.12 -19.12 9.05
CA THR A 91 -1.11 -17.87 9.82
C THR A 91 -2.53 -17.30 9.99
N ILE A 92 -3.41 -17.55 9.04
CA ILE A 92 -4.82 -17.12 9.11
C ILE A 92 -5.60 -17.96 10.13
N ALA A 93 -5.32 -19.28 10.17
CA ALA A 93 -6.02 -20.18 11.08
C ALA A 93 -5.80 -19.85 12.56
N GLU A 94 -4.63 -19.26 12.91
CA GLU A 94 -4.30 -18.84 14.28
C GLU A 94 -5.23 -17.74 14.83
N MET A 95 -5.83 -16.92 13.95
CA MET A 95 -6.74 -15.84 14.38
C MET A 95 -8.16 -16.33 14.73
N GLY A 96 -8.51 -17.52 14.29
CA GLY A 96 -9.85 -18.06 14.45
C GLY A 96 -10.91 -17.35 13.59
N LEU A 97 -12.14 -17.89 13.65
CA LEU A 97 -13.25 -17.41 12.81
C LEU A 97 -13.68 -15.97 13.16
N ARG A 98 -13.59 -15.56 14.44
CA ARG A 98 -13.97 -14.21 14.88
C ARG A 98 -13.01 -13.17 14.32
N GLY A 99 -11.70 -13.42 14.34
CA GLY A 99 -10.70 -12.54 13.76
C GLY A 99 -10.83 -12.41 12.24
N LEU A 100 -11.17 -13.52 11.54
CA LEU A 100 -11.44 -13.47 10.10
C LEU A 100 -12.72 -12.66 9.81
N ALA A 101 -13.80 -12.88 10.54
CA ALA A 101 -15.04 -12.11 10.41
C ALA A 101 -14.79 -10.60 10.65
N TYR A 102 -14.03 -10.26 11.68
CA TYR A 102 -13.62 -8.88 11.95
C TYR A 102 -12.93 -8.24 10.74
N ILE A 103 -11.96 -8.92 10.15
CA ILE A 103 -11.22 -8.39 8.99
C ILE A 103 -12.17 -8.16 7.80
N VAL A 104 -13.03 -9.12 7.50
CA VAL A 104 -13.98 -8.99 6.37
C VAL A 104 -14.94 -7.82 6.62
N MET A 105 -15.47 -7.67 7.83
CA MET A 105 -16.35 -6.55 8.21
C MET A 105 -15.59 -5.22 8.11
N MET A 106 -14.37 -5.15 8.66
CA MET A 106 -13.53 -3.95 8.59
C MET A 106 -13.24 -3.56 7.13
N MET A 107 -12.76 -4.48 6.32
CA MET A 107 -12.45 -4.22 4.92
C MET A 107 -13.67 -3.72 4.15
N THR A 108 -14.82 -4.38 4.34
CA THR A 108 -16.08 -4.00 3.67
C THR A 108 -16.51 -2.58 4.09
N THR A 109 -16.49 -2.30 5.39
CA THR A 109 -16.85 -0.98 5.91
C THR A 109 -15.90 0.11 5.42
N VAL A 110 -14.60 -0.13 5.44
CA VAL A 110 -13.59 0.83 4.97
C VAL A 110 -13.73 1.06 3.45
N ILE A 111 -13.94 0.02 2.66
CA ILE A 111 -14.15 0.16 1.21
C ILE A 111 -15.38 1.01 0.91
N ILE A 112 -16.51 0.69 1.52
CA ILE A 112 -17.77 1.39 1.27
C ILE A 112 -17.68 2.84 1.75
N SER A 113 -17.21 3.07 2.98
CA SER A 113 -17.14 4.41 3.57
C SER A 113 -16.12 5.29 2.87
N ALA A 114 -14.90 4.81 2.62
CA ALA A 114 -13.87 5.60 1.95
C ALA A 114 -14.30 5.95 0.51
N TYR A 115 -14.91 5.00 -0.21
CA TYR A 115 -15.46 5.28 -1.53
C TYR A 115 -16.59 6.33 -1.47
N ALA A 116 -17.56 6.16 -0.57
CA ALA A 116 -18.70 7.07 -0.45
C ALA A 116 -18.27 8.48 -0.01
N ILE A 117 -17.35 8.59 0.96
CA ILE A 117 -16.80 9.88 1.41
C ILE A 117 -16.06 10.56 0.25
N GLY A 118 -15.20 9.83 -0.48
CA GLY A 118 -14.47 10.37 -1.62
C GLY A 118 -15.42 10.92 -2.69
N ARG A 119 -16.45 10.16 -3.06
CA ARG A 119 -17.47 10.61 -4.03
C ARG A 119 -18.24 11.82 -3.55
N LYS A 120 -18.61 11.89 -2.27
CA LYS A 120 -19.29 13.06 -1.67
C LYS A 120 -18.41 14.31 -1.64
N LEU A 121 -17.11 14.14 -1.44
CA LEU A 121 -16.14 15.25 -1.47
C LEU A 121 -15.78 15.69 -2.90
N GLY A 122 -16.33 15.03 -3.94
CA GLY A 122 -16.10 15.38 -5.35
C GLY A 122 -14.83 14.79 -5.95
N PHE A 123 -14.21 13.77 -5.30
CA PHE A 123 -13.09 13.02 -5.88
C PHE A 123 -13.56 12.10 -7.00
N GLY A 124 -12.70 11.89 -8.00
CA GLY A 124 -12.94 10.96 -9.10
C GLY A 124 -13.20 9.53 -8.59
N GLU A 125 -13.84 8.71 -9.42
CA GLU A 125 -14.12 7.31 -9.06
C GLU A 125 -12.83 6.53 -8.81
N ARG A 126 -11.80 6.72 -9.64
CA ARG A 126 -10.51 6.04 -9.51
C ARG A 126 -9.77 6.43 -8.22
N MET A 127 -9.71 7.72 -7.89
CA MET A 127 -9.14 8.19 -6.63
C MET A 127 -9.88 7.61 -5.43
N SER A 128 -11.21 7.58 -5.48
CA SER A 128 -12.04 7.04 -4.39
C SER A 128 -11.85 5.53 -4.23
N LEU A 129 -11.67 4.77 -5.32
CA LEU A 129 -11.35 3.34 -5.27
C LEU A 129 -9.93 3.08 -4.74
N MET A 130 -8.93 3.87 -5.16
CA MET A 130 -7.57 3.77 -4.64
C MET A 130 -7.52 4.08 -3.14
N MET A 131 -8.22 5.11 -2.68
CA MET A 131 -8.32 5.44 -1.26
C MET A 131 -9.01 4.32 -0.47
N ALA A 132 -10.11 3.77 -1.02
CA ALA A 132 -10.84 2.66 -0.42
C ALA A 132 -9.97 1.40 -0.27
N GLY A 133 -9.33 0.95 -1.35
CA GLY A 133 -8.48 -0.23 -1.33
C GLY A 133 -7.18 -0.04 -0.55
N GLY A 134 -6.57 1.16 -0.63
CA GLY A 134 -5.38 1.49 0.15
C GLY A 134 -5.62 1.37 1.65
N ASN A 135 -6.68 1.97 2.16
CA ASN A 135 -7.02 1.88 3.59
C ASN A 135 -7.54 0.50 4.00
N ALA A 136 -8.27 -0.20 3.11
CA ALA A 136 -8.82 -1.51 3.42
C ALA A 136 -7.77 -2.62 3.44
N VAL A 137 -6.68 -2.52 2.71
CA VAL A 137 -5.69 -3.61 2.55
C VAL A 137 -4.33 -3.26 3.15
N CYS A 138 -3.41 -2.73 2.35
CA CYS A 138 -2.01 -2.54 2.78
C CYS A 138 -1.39 -1.20 2.35
N GLY A 139 -2.21 -0.16 2.22
CA GLY A 139 -1.73 1.18 1.92
C GLY A 139 -1.19 1.31 0.50
N SER A 140 0.02 1.83 0.38
CA SER A 140 0.70 2.10 -0.88
C SER A 140 0.81 0.89 -1.80
N SER A 141 1.11 -0.29 -1.26
CA SER A 141 1.21 -1.53 -2.06
C SER A 141 -0.14 -1.91 -2.68
N ALA A 142 -1.24 -1.76 -1.94
CA ALA A 142 -2.58 -1.99 -2.48
C ALA A 142 -2.94 -0.98 -3.57
N ILE A 143 -2.64 0.30 -3.36
CA ILE A 143 -2.86 1.35 -4.37
C ILE A 143 -2.02 1.06 -5.63
N GLY A 144 -0.77 0.61 -5.45
CA GLY A 144 0.11 0.20 -6.54
C GLY A 144 -0.45 -0.96 -7.37
N ALA A 145 -1.17 -1.89 -6.72
CA ALA A 145 -1.86 -2.99 -7.37
C ALA A 145 -3.17 -2.55 -8.05
N ILE A 146 -3.94 -1.70 -7.38
CA ILE A 146 -5.26 -1.25 -7.85
C ILE A 146 -5.12 -0.26 -9.02
N ALA A 147 -4.22 0.72 -8.93
CA ALA A 147 -4.10 1.80 -9.90
C ALA A 147 -3.99 1.31 -11.36
N PRO A 148 -3.10 0.38 -11.73
CA PRO A 148 -3.04 -0.13 -13.09
C PRO A 148 -4.25 -0.99 -13.48
N ALA A 149 -4.89 -1.66 -12.53
CA ALA A 149 -6.08 -2.48 -12.79
C ALA A 149 -7.32 -1.65 -13.15
N ILE A 150 -7.38 -0.40 -12.66
CA ILE A 150 -8.48 0.54 -12.92
C ILE A 150 -8.08 1.67 -13.89
N ASP A 151 -6.92 1.60 -14.53
CA ASP A 151 -6.34 2.64 -15.40
C ASP A 151 -6.31 4.02 -14.73
N ALA A 152 -5.90 4.08 -13.46
CA ALA A 152 -5.78 5.34 -12.72
C ALA A 152 -4.58 6.15 -13.20
N ASP A 153 -4.68 7.47 -13.12
CA ASP A 153 -3.61 8.40 -13.43
C ASP A 153 -2.46 8.31 -12.42
N ASP A 154 -1.21 8.45 -12.90
CA ASP A 154 -0.02 8.34 -12.04
C ASP A 154 0.04 9.48 -11.01
N GLU A 155 -0.50 10.66 -11.31
CA GLU A 155 -0.54 11.78 -10.39
C GLU A 155 -1.58 11.55 -9.29
N GLU A 156 -2.79 11.12 -9.66
CA GLU A 156 -3.84 10.73 -8.71
C GLU A 156 -3.35 9.61 -7.76
N LYS A 157 -2.64 8.62 -8.33
CA LYS A 157 -2.02 7.54 -7.55
C LYS A 157 -1.02 8.07 -6.53
N GLY A 158 -0.13 8.98 -6.93
CA GLY A 158 0.86 9.60 -6.05
C GLY A 158 0.21 10.39 -4.91
N GLN A 159 -0.82 11.16 -5.22
CA GLN A 159 -1.58 11.94 -4.23
C GLN A 159 -2.24 11.03 -3.19
N ILE A 160 -2.94 9.99 -3.63
CA ILE A 160 -3.62 9.05 -2.72
C ILE A 160 -2.62 8.25 -1.88
N ILE A 161 -1.50 7.79 -2.45
CA ILE A 161 -0.43 7.12 -1.67
C ILE A 161 0.10 8.04 -0.57
N THR A 162 0.34 9.30 -0.90
CA THR A 162 0.83 10.29 0.09
C THR A 162 -0.18 10.48 1.21
N LEU A 163 -1.46 10.65 0.87
CA LEU A 163 -2.53 10.82 1.85
C LEU A 163 -2.67 9.60 2.77
N VAL A 164 -2.69 8.40 2.20
CA VAL A 164 -2.82 7.15 2.95
C VAL A 164 -1.61 6.92 3.88
N ASN A 165 -0.40 7.20 3.42
CA ASN A 165 0.80 7.07 4.25
C ASN A 165 0.82 8.11 5.39
N LEU A 166 0.42 9.36 5.12
CA LEU A 166 0.33 10.39 6.15
C LEU A 166 -0.73 10.03 7.21
N LEU A 167 -1.93 9.62 6.77
CA LEU A 167 -2.98 9.13 7.66
C LEU A 167 -2.47 7.97 8.52
N GLY A 168 -1.82 6.98 7.88
CA GLY A 168 -1.27 5.84 8.59
C GLY A 168 -0.20 6.21 9.61
N THR A 169 0.62 7.22 9.34
CA THR A 169 1.61 7.72 10.30
C THR A 169 0.93 8.35 11.53
N VAL A 170 -0.10 9.16 11.32
CA VAL A 170 -0.88 9.75 12.42
C VAL A 170 -1.54 8.64 13.25
N MET A 171 -2.18 7.68 12.59
CA MET A 171 -2.83 6.55 13.26
C MET A 171 -1.84 5.64 13.99
N MET A 172 -0.67 5.39 13.42
CA MET A 172 0.40 4.60 14.04
C MET A 172 0.85 5.20 15.38
N LEU A 173 0.88 6.52 15.48
CA LEU A 173 1.28 7.23 16.69
C LEU A 173 0.12 7.39 17.70
N THR A 174 -1.13 7.32 17.27
CA THR A 174 -2.30 7.58 18.13
C THR A 174 -3.04 6.31 18.57
N LEU A 175 -3.19 5.33 17.68
CA LEU A 175 -3.98 4.12 17.97
C LEU A 175 -3.40 3.21 19.07
N PRO A 176 -2.08 3.10 19.29
CA PRO A 176 -1.57 2.32 20.43
C PRO A 176 -2.09 2.85 21.76
N PHE A 177 -2.08 4.16 21.95
CA PHE A 177 -2.58 4.80 23.18
C PHE A 177 -4.10 4.66 23.29
N LEU A 178 -4.83 4.78 22.19
CA LEU A 178 -6.27 4.53 22.17
C LEU A 178 -6.58 3.07 22.51
N GLY A 179 -5.81 2.11 21.98
CA GLY A 179 -5.96 0.70 22.27
C GLY A 179 -5.74 0.37 23.75
N LEU A 180 -4.71 0.95 24.36
CA LEU A 180 -4.45 0.83 25.79
C LEU A 180 -5.57 1.45 26.65
N ALA A 181 -6.07 2.62 26.24
CA ALA A 181 -7.13 3.32 26.98
C ALA A 181 -8.48 2.59 26.92
N VAL A 182 -8.83 1.95 25.80
CA VAL A 182 -10.14 1.31 25.60
C VAL A 182 -10.12 -0.16 26.01
N PHE A 183 -9.05 -0.90 25.72
CA PHE A 183 -8.98 -2.35 25.90
C PHE A 183 -8.04 -2.78 27.04
N GLY A 184 -7.33 -1.84 27.66
CA GLY A 184 -6.41 -2.14 28.78
C GLY A 184 -5.39 -3.20 28.41
N ASP A 185 -5.37 -4.32 29.15
CA ASP A 185 -4.43 -5.42 28.94
C ASP A 185 -4.87 -6.45 27.92
N ASP A 186 -6.05 -6.31 27.31
CA ASP A 186 -6.54 -7.29 26.33
C ASP A 186 -5.66 -7.27 25.06
N LEU A 187 -4.85 -8.32 24.95
CA LEU A 187 -3.85 -8.48 23.91
C LEU A 187 -4.49 -8.58 22.51
N LEU A 188 -5.58 -9.37 22.39
CA LEU A 188 -6.16 -9.67 21.10
C LEU A 188 -6.91 -8.46 20.55
N SER A 189 -7.65 -7.75 21.38
CA SER A 189 -8.36 -6.52 21.00
C SER A 189 -7.42 -5.40 20.57
N LYS A 190 -6.34 -5.15 21.30
CA LYS A 190 -5.30 -4.16 20.90
C LYS A 190 -4.65 -4.53 19.57
N SER A 191 -4.31 -5.80 19.41
CA SER A 191 -3.71 -6.31 18.19
C SER A 191 -4.64 -6.23 17.00
N ALA A 192 -5.93 -6.55 17.19
CA ALA A 192 -6.97 -6.40 16.18
C ALA A 192 -7.15 -4.93 15.77
N LEU A 193 -7.17 -4.01 16.74
CA LEU A 193 -7.24 -2.58 16.45
C LEU A 193 -6.07 -2.14 15.54
N LEU A 194 -4.84 -2.45 15.92
CA LEU A 194 -3.65 -2.01 15.17
C LEU A 194 -3.54 -2.71 13.81
N GLY A 195 -3.62 -4.03 13.78
CA GLY A 195 -3.51 -4.81 12.54
C GLY A 195 -4.70 -4.63 11.59
N GLY A 196 -5.89 -4.42 12.16
CA GLY A 196 -7.13 -4.19 11.42
C GLY A 196 -7.29 -2.79 10.83
N THR A 197 -6.59 -1.77 11.34
CA THR A 197 -6.72 -0.38 10.91
C THR A 197 -5.49 0.14 10.17
N LEU A 198 -4.29 -0.01 10.72
CA LEU A 198 -3.07 0.57 10.15
C LEU A 198 -2.81 0.07 8.70
N GLN A 199 -2.28 0.95 7.87
CA GLN A 199 -2.20 0.72 6.43
C GLN A 199 -1.02 -0.16 6.03
N SER A 200 0.20 0.11 6.49
CA SER A 200 1.39 -0.66 6.10
C SER A 200 1.85 -1.62 7.19
N VAL A 201 2.60 -2.66 6.79
CA VAL A 201 3.26 -3.59 7.73
C VAL A 201 4.19 -2.85 8.68
N GLY A 202 4.99 -1.90 8.15
CA GLY A 202 5.90 -1.10 8.96
C GLY A 202 5.16 -0.27 10.03
N GLN A 203 4.02 0.33 9.69
CA GLN A 203 3.19 1.06 10.65
C GLN A 203 2.60 0.15 11.72
N VAL A 204 2.18 -1.07 11.36
CA VAL A 204 1.68 -2.06 12.33
C VAL A 204 2.78 -2.46 13.30
N VAL A 205 3.95 -2.82 12.78
CA VAL A 205 5.09 -3.19 13.63
C VAL A 205 5.49 -2.03 14.53
N ALA A 206 5.70 -0.83 13.97
CA ALA A 206 6.11 0.34 14.74
C ALA A 206 5.07 0.73 15.79
N GLY A 207 3.78 0.80 15.43
CA GLY A 207 2.71 1.14 16.36
C GLY A 207 2.55 0.08 17.46
N ALA A 208 2.55 -1.21 17.12
CA ALA A 208 2.43 -2.28 18.09
C ALA A 208 3.64 -2.39 19.01
N SER A 209 4.85 -2.06 18.53
CA SER A 209 6.07 -2.01 19.36
C SER A 209 6.04 -0.95 20.46
N LEU A 210 5.16 0.06 20.32
CA LEU A 210 4.93 1.04 21.40
C LEU A 210 4.16 0.42 22.59
N ILE A 211 3.57 -0.75 22.40
CA ILE A 211 2.85 -1.50 23.44
C ILE A 211 3.76 -2.63 23.94
N ASP A 212 3.90 -3.71 23.17
CA ASP A 212 4.74 -4.86 23.49
C ASP A 212 4.97 -5.79 22.31
N ALA A 213 5.92 -6.75 22.45
CA ALA A 213 6.27 -7.71 21.41
C ALA A 213 5.13 -8.71 21.06
N GLN A 214 4.28 -9.04 22.01
CA GLN A 214 3.14 -9.92 21.78
C GLN A 214 2.11 -9.23 20.90
N THR A 215 1.83 -7.97 21.19
CA THR A 215 0.94 -7.13 20.36
C THR A 215 1.46 -7.04 18.92
N VAL A 216 2.78 -6.93 18.70
CA VAL A 216 3.37 -6.97 17.35
C VAL A 216 3.01 -8.27 16.63
N LYS A 217 3.24 -9.41 17.29
CA LYS A 217 2.97 -10.74 16.71
C LYS A 217 1.50 -10.85 16.27
N TYR A 218 0.58 -10.60 17.16
CA TYR A 218 -0.86 -10.76 16.84
C TYR A 218 -1.40 -9.69 15.89
N ALA A 219 -0.95 -8.44 16.00
CA ALA A 219 -1.33 -7.38 15.05
C ALA A 219 -0.87 -7.71 13.62
N MET A 220 0.31 -8.35 13.48
CA MET A 220 0.80 -8.83 12.20
C MET A 220 -0.09 -9.91 11.59
N LEU A 221 -0.68 -10.81 12.38
CA LEU A 221 -1.62 -11.82 11.85
C LEU A 221 -2.83 -11.15 11.18
N PHE A 222 -3.45 -10.18 11.87
CA PHE A 222 -4.56 -9.40 11.29
C PHE A 222 -4.15 -8.69 10.01
N LYS A 223 -2.96 -8.09 10.01
CA LYS A 223 -2.45 -7.37 8.84
C LYS A 223 -2.19 -8.28 7.64
N ILE A 224 -1.55 -9.41 7.86
CA ILE A 224 -1.24 -10.38 6.82
C ILE A 224 -2.53 -10.90 6.16
N THR A 225 -3.55 -11.19 6.94
CA THR A 225 -4.85 -11.63 6.42
C THR A 225 -5.50 -10.59 5.51
N ARG A 226 -5.40 -9.30 5.85
CA ARG A 226 -5.85 -8.21 4.96
C ARG A 226 -5.08 -8.20 3.64
N ILE A 227 -3.76 -8.46 3.68
CA ILE A 227 -2.92 -8.49 2.47
C ILE A 227 -3.36 -9.61 1.52
N ILE A 228 -3.70 -10.78 2.04
CA ILE A 228 -4.20 -11.90 1.22
C ILE A 228 -5.48 -11.50 0.47
N MET A 229 -6.34 -10.72 1.09
CA MET A 229 -7.58 -10.25 0.45
C MET A 229 -7.35 -9.23 -0.68
N LEU A 230 -6.10 -8.78 -0.92
CA LEU A 230 -5.76 -7.86 -2.00
C LEU A 230 -6.25 -8.35 -3.36
N VAL A 231 -6.09 -9.63 -3.63
CA VAL A 231 -6.51 -10.25 -4.90
C VAL A 231 -8.00 -10.04 -5.15
N VAL A 232 -8.81 -10.29 -4.12
CA VAL A 232 -10.27 -10.13 -4.19
C VAL A 232 -10.65 -8.67 -4.43
N VAL A 233 -10.01 -7.74 -3.71
CA VAL A 233 -10.29 -6.31 -3.82
C VAL A 233 -9.92 -5.78 -5.21
N VAL A 234 -8.76 -6.13 -5.73
CA VAL A 234 -8.31 -5.72 -7.08
C VAL A 234 -9.28 -6.22 -8.13
N PHE A 235 -9.66 -7.50 -8.08
CA PHE A 235 -10.63 -8.09 -9.01
C PHE A 235 -12.00 -7.39 -8.97
N LEU A 236 -12.52 -7.10 -7.78
CA LEU A 236 -13.81 -6.43 -7.63
C LEU A 236 -13.77 -5.01 -8.19
N PHE A 237 -12.69 -4.27 -7.97
CA PHE A 237 -12.54 -2.89 -8.45
C PHE A 237 -12.37 -2.83 -9.97
N GLU A 238 -11.56 -3.74 -10.53
CA GLU A 238 -11.42 -3.89 -11.98
C GLU A 238 -12.77 -4.18 -12.64
N LYS A 239 -13.52 -5.15 -12.09
CA LYS A 239 -14.86 -5.50 -12.58
C LYS A 239 -15.83 -4.32 -12.53
N LYS A 240 -15.78 -3.51 -11.45
CA LYS A 240 -16.62 -2.32 -11.30
C LYS A 240 -16.32 -1.28 -12.36
N VAL A 241 -15.05 -0.93 -12.59
CA VAL A 241 -14.65 0.07 -13.57
C VAL A 241 -14.93 -0.41 -15.00
N ASN A 242 -14.65 -1.67 -15.32
CA ASN A 242 -14.91 -2.24 -16.64
C ASN A 242 -16.41 -2.34 -16.95
N ARG A 243 -17.28 -2.57 -15.97
CA ARG A 243 -18.74 -2.56 -16.15
C ARG A 243 -19.25 -1.17 -16.59
N ASN A 244 -18.65 -0.12 -16.06
CA ASN A 244 -19.00 1.25 -16.44
C ASN A 244 -18.48 1.65 -17.82
N LYS A 245 -17.47 0.94 -18.36
CA LYS A 245 -16.94 1.14 -19.72
C LYS A 245 -17.70 0.39 -20.82
N ALA A 246 -18.52 -0.58 -20.48
CA ALA A 246 -19.26 -1.42 -21.45
C ALA A 246 -20.28 -0.66 -22.32
N THR A 247 -20.43 0.64 -22.10
CA THR A 247 -21.27 1.53 -22.91
C THR A 247 -20.51 2.28 -24.02
N VAL A 248 -19.19 2.09 -24.13
CA VAL A 248 -18.40 2.72 -25.21
C VAL A 248 -17.59 1.65 -25.93
N THR A 249 -18.09 1.26 -27.09
CA THR A 249 -17.46 0.32 -28.02
C THR A 249 -16.09 0.81 -28.47
N THR A 250 -15.03 0.15 -28.00
CA THR A 250 -13.79 0.02 -28.75
C THR A 250 -13.12 -1.30 -28.39
N HIS A 251 -12.99 -2.17 -29.37
CA HIS A 251 -12.25 -3.43 -29.30
C HIS A 251 -10.82 -3.22 -28.82
N LYS A 252 -10.57 -3.38 -27.54
CA LYS A 252 -9.22 -3.61 -27.02
C LYS A 252 -9.13 -5.04 -26.50
N LYS A 253 -8.07 -5.74 -26.98
CA LYS A 253 -7.69 -7.10 -26.60
C LYS A 253 -8.05 -7.39 -25.16
N THR A 254 -8.74 -8.51 -24.93
CA THR A 254 -8.98 -9.13 -23.62
C THR A 254 -7.64 -9.24 -22.86
N ARG A 255 -7.30 -8.21 -22.10
CA ARG A 255 -6.25 -8.34 -21.08
C ARG A 255 -6.80 -9.27 -20.01
N MET A 256 -5.95 -10.16 -19.51
CA MET A 256 -6.31 -10.99 -18.37
C MET A 256 -6.90 -10.08 -17.27
N PRO A 257 -8.05 -10.45 -16.70
CA PRO A 257 -8.77 -9.58 -15.74
C PRO A 257 -7.96 -9.32 -14.45
N ILE A 258 -6.89 -10.09 -14.21
CA ILE A 258 -6.05 -9.96 -13.03
C ILE A 258 -4.62 -9.55 -13.46
N PRO A 259 -4.04 -8.49 -12.86
CA PRO A 259 -2.66 -8.11 -13.13
C PRO A 259 -1.68 -9.24 -12.81
N TRP A 260 -0.64 -9.41 -13.63
CA TRP A 260 0.32 -10.53 -13.53
C TRP A 260 0.95 -10.66 -12.14
N TYR A 261 1.27 -9.53 -11.48
CA TYR A 261 1.92 -9.53 -10.17
C TYR A 261 0.97 -9.97 -9.05
N VAL A 262 -0.33 -9.76 -9.21
CA VAL A 262 -1.34 -10.27 -8.26
C VAL A 262 -1.47 -11.79 -8.37
N LEU A 263 -1.45 -12.32 -9.60
CA LEU A 263 -1.42 -13.77 -9.83
C LEU A 263 -0.12 -14.39 -9.28
N ALA A 264 1.02 -13.76 -9.55
CA ALA A 264 2.31 -14.22 -9.04
C ALA A 264 2.32 -14.24 -7.49
N PHE A 265 1.83 -13.18 -6.84
CA PHE A 265 1.64 -13.15 -5.39
C PHE A 265 0.81 -14.33 -4.89
N LEU A 266 -0.36 -14.58 -5.53
CA LEU A 266 -1.26 -15.66 -5.13
C LEU A 266 -0.60 -17.03 -5.28
N ILE A 267 0.07 -17.28 -6.41
CA ILE A 267 0.77 -18.55 -6.66
C ILE A 267 1.85 -18.78 -5.60
N ILE A 268 2.67 -17.76 -5.31
CA ILE A 268 3.72 -17.86 -4.30
C ILE A 268 3.13 -18.09 -2.91
N CYS A 269 2.04 -17.42 -2.56
CA CYS A 269 1.34 -17.62 -1.29
C CYS A 269 0.81 -19.06 -1.14
N ILE A 270 0.26 -19.64 -2.22
CA ILE A 270 -0.19 -21.05 -2.25
C ILE A 270 1.01 -21.98 -2.06
N ILE A 271 2.09 -21.80 -2.82
CA ILE A 271 3.30 -22.62 -2.71
C ILE A 271 3.88 -22.52 -1.30
N ASN A 272 4.01 -21.32 -0.74
CA ASN A 272 4.51 -21.09 0.61
C ASN A 272 3.63 -21.73 1.70
N SER A 273 2.34 -21.88 1.43
CA SER A 273 1.39 -22.53 2.34
C SER A 273 1.42 -24.06 2.27
N MET A 274 1.76 -24.61 1.08
CA MET A 274 1.79 -26.05 0.84
C MET A 274 3.17 -26.67 1.09
N THR A 275 4.23 -25.85 1.14
CA THR A 275 5.62 -26.30 1.31
C THR A 275 6.24 -25.63 2.53
N THR A 276 7.05 -26.38 3.29
CA THR A 276 7.88 -25.81 4.36
C THR A 276 9.10 -25.11 3.73
N MET A 277 8.91 -23.87 3.25
CA MET A 277 10.03 -23.10 2.73
C MET A 277 11.01 -22.71 3.86
N PRO A 278 12.33 -22.84 3.65
CA PRO A 278 13.30 -22.31 4.59
C PRO A 278 13.06 -20.83 4.88
N SER A 279 13.14 -20.43 6.14
CA SER A 279 12.91 -19.04 6.59
C SER A 279 13.78 -18.00 5.87
N ILE A 280 14.92 -18.42 5.32
CA ILE A 280 15.82 -17.57 4.54
C ILE A 280 15.13 -16.97 3.31
N PHE A 281 14.24 -17.72 2.64
CA PHE A 281 13.49 -17.21 1.47
C PHE A 281 12.50 -16.13 1.87
N GLY A 282 11.73 -16.36 2.95
CA GLY A 282 10.79 -15.37 3.48
C GLY A 282 11.50 -14.10 3.95
N ASN A 283 12.58 -14.25 4.71
CA ASN A 283 13.36 -13.11 5.21
C ASN A 283 14.02 -12.32 4.07
N SER A 284 14.63 -12.99 3.10
CA SER A 284 15.23 -12.33 1.93
C SER A 284 14.18 -11.63 1.08
N ALA A 285 13.06 -12.28 0.81
CA ALA A 285 11.95 -11.69 0.08
C ALA A 285 11.38 -10.45 0.80
N HIS A 286 11.25 -10.50 2.12
CA HIS A 286 10.80 -9.37 2.93
C HIS A 286 11.77 -8.19 2.83
N VAL A 287 13.07 -8.42 2.98
CA VAL A 287 14.09 -7.37 2.88
C VAL A 287 14.07 -6.74 1.48
N ILE A 288 14.07 -7.55 0.42
CA ILE A 288 14.08 -7.06 -0.97
C ILE A 288 12.77 -6.32 -1.28
N SER A 289 11.62 -6.86 -0.87
CA SER A 289 10.31 -6.22 -1.02
C SER A 289 10.28 -4.83 -0.38
N THR A 290 10.77 -4.71 0.85
CA THR A 290 10.85 -3.44 1.58
C THR A 290 11.76 -2.42 0.90
N TRP A 291 12.88 -2.87 0.28
CA TRP A 291 13.74 -2.01 -0.50
C TRP A 291 13.05 -1.51 -1.78
N PHE A 292 12.38 -2.40 -2.50
CA PHE A 292 11.62 -2.04 -3.70
C PHE A 292 10.49 -1.08 -3.38
N GLU A 293 9.73 -1.33 -2.31
CA GLU A 293 8.67 -0.44 -1.84
C GLU A 293 9.22 0.94 -1.48
N THR A 294 10.27 1.01 -0.65
CA THR A 294 10.88 2.27 -0.24
C THR A 294 11.38 3.08 -1.45
N THR A 295 12.02 2.41 -2.42
CA THR A 295 12.51 3.05 -3.65
C THR A 295 11.37 3.54 -4.54
N ALA A 296 10.30 2.75 -4.65
CA ALA A 296 9.10 3.16 -5.39
C ALA A 296 8.42 4.37 -4.76
N LEU A 297 8.34 4.41 -3.42
CA LEU A 297 7.77 5.55 -2.69
C LEU A 297 8.63 6.82 -2.82
N ALA A 298 9.95 6.69 -2.80
CA ALA A 298 10.86 7.78 -3.13
C ALA A 298 10.58 8.36 -4.53
N ALA A 299 10.42 7.47 -5.53
CA ALA A 299 10.11 7.86 -6.91
C ALA A 299 8.75 8.55 -7.03
N ILE A 300 7.73 8.04 -6.34
CA ILE A 300 6.40 8.66 -6.28
C ILE A 300 6.50 10.07 -5.70
N GLY A 301 7.25 10.24 -4.59
CA GLY A 301 7.49 11.55 -3.98
C GLY A 301 8.18 12.52 -4.93
N LEU A 302 9.23 12.07 -5.63
CA LEU A 302 9.97 12.88 -6.62
C LEU A 302 9.09 13.38 -7.77
N ARG A 303 8.04 12.64 -8.14
CA ARG A 303 7.11 12.95 -9.24
C ARG A 303 5.90 13.75 -8.80
N LEU A 304 5.62 13.80 -7.50
CA LEU A 304 4.45 14.48 -6.97
C LEU A 304 4.59 16.01 -7.12
N ASN A 305 3.60 16.62 -7.77
CA ASN A 305 3.53 18.08 -7.88
C ASN A 305 2.86 18.68 -6.62
N LEU A 306 3.69 19.21 -5.71
CA LEU A 306 3.21 19.75 -4.43
C LEU A 306 2.30 20.96 -4.61
N ALA A 307 2.54 21.81 -5.63
CA ALA A 307 1.70 22.99 -5.86
C ALA A 307 0.26 22.63 -6.22
N LYS A 308 0.08 21.57 -7.05
CA LYS A 308 -1.25 21.04 -7.37
C LYS A 308 -1.87 20.35 -6.15
N PHE A 309 -1.08 19.56 -5.42
CA PHE A 309 -1.53 18.89 -4.20
C PHE A 309 -2.03 19.88 -3.13
N LEU A 310 -1.28 20.97 -2.89
CA LEU A 310 -1.66 21.98 -1.90
C LEU A 310 -2.91 22.77 -2.29
N LYS A 311 -3.18 22.98 -3.58
CA LYS A 311 -4.44 23.59 -4.03
C LYS A 311 -5.66 22.75 -3.65
N GLU A 312 -5.52 21.42 -3.66
CA GLU A 312 -6.57 20.48 -3.26
C GLU A 312 -6.45 20.04 -1.78
N GLY A 313 -5.39 20.50 -1.09
CA GLY A 313 -4.97 20.03 0.22
C GLY A 313 -6.03 19.98 1.32
N PRO A 314 -6.90 20.98 1.55
CA PRO A 314 -7.93 20.90 2.58
C PRO A 314 -8.92 19.77 2.35
N LYS A 315 -9.31 19.52 1.09
CA LYS A 315 -10.20 18.40 0.75
C LYS A 315 -9.55 17.04 1.01
N PHE A 316 -8.24 16.90 0.68
CA PHE A 316 -7.50 15.68 0.94
C PHE A 316 -7.35 15.40 2.43
N LEU A 317 -7.06 16.43 3.23
CA LEU A 317 -6.98 16.29 4.69
C LEU A 317 -8.32 15.88 5.29
N VAL A 318 -9.41 16.53 4.89
CA VAL A 318 -10.77 16.17 5.33
C VAL A 318 -11.08 14.72 4.92
N TYR A 319 -10.70 14.32 3.70
CA TYR A 319 -10.89 12.96 3.23
C TYR A 319 -10.13 11.94 4.10
N GLY A 320 -8.84 12.17 4.33
CA GLY A 320 -8.03 11.31 5.18
C GLY A 320 -8.58 11.19 6.59
N LEU A 321 -8.85 12.33 7.25
CA LEU A 321 -9.38 12.36 8.61
C LEU A 321 -10.75 11.68 8.72
N ALA A 322 -11.66 11.91 7.77
CA ALA A 322 -12.97 11.28 7.77
C ALA A 322 -12.85 9.75 7.62
N VAL A 323 -12.01 9.26 6.71
CA VAL A 323 -11.78 7.82 6.54
C VAL A 323 -11.09 7.24 7.77
N GLY A 324 -10.08 7.89 8.32
CA GLY A 324 -9.38 7.47 9.53
C GLY A 324 -10.31 7.37 10.75
N SER A 325 -11.19 8.36 10.92
CA SER A 325 -12.18 8.35 12.00
C SER A 325 -13.19 7.21 11.83
N VAL A 326 -13.74 7.04 10.62
CA VAL A 326 -14.71 5.96 10.37
C VAL A 326 -14.09 4.58 10.60
N GLN A 327 -12.87 4.35 10.09
CA GLN A 327 -12.23 3.04 10.28
C GLN A 327 -11.85 2.78 11.74
N THR A 328 -11.47 3.81 12.51
CA THR A 328 -11.19 3.67 13.95
C THR A 328 -12.46 3.33 14.72
N VAL A 329 -13.54 4.07 14.49
CA VAL A 329 -14.85 3.81 15.13
C VAL A 329 -15.38 2.43 14.76
N ALA A 330 -15.29 2.04 13.48
CA ALA A 330 -15.69 0.72 13.02
C ALA A 330 -14.87 -0.39 13.70
N ALA A 331 -13.55 -0.21 13.82
CA ALA A 331 -12.68 -1.18 14.48
C ALA A 331 -13.09 -1.37 15.96
N LEU A 332 -13.24 -0.29 16.71
CA LEU A 332 -13.67 -0.34 18.11
C LEU A 332 -15.03 -1.04 18.24
N SER A 333 -15.98 -0.69 17.38
CA SER A 333 -17.33 -1.29 17.40
C SER A 333 -17.30 -2.78 17.09
N PHE A 334 -16.54 -3.21 16.07
CA PHE A 334 -16.51 -4.63 15.67
C PHE A 334 -15.70 -5.51 16.63
N ILE A 335 -14.60 -4.99 17.21
CA ILE A 335 -13.86 -5.70 18.26
C ILE A 335 -14.77 -5.97 19.45
N THR A 336 -15.48 -4.96 19.90
CA THR A 336 -16.42 -5.08 21.03
C THR A 336 -17.60 -6.01 20.71
N LEU A 337 -18.17 -5.92 19.49
CA LEU A 337 -19.30 -6.75 19.04
C LEU A 337 -18.93 -8.23 18.94
N LEU A 338 -17.76 -8.54 18.37
CA LEU A 338 -17.29 -9.90 18.14
C LEU A 338 -16.60 -10.49 19.38
N LYS A 339 -16.36 -9.69 20.40
CA LYS A 339 -15.63 -10.07 21.62
C LYS A 339 -14.29 -10.74 21.27
N ILE A 340 -13.50 -9.99 20.51
CA ILE A 340 -12.14 -10.38 20.11
C ILE A 340 -11.16 -10.03 21.19
#